data_eca12c838a14c2993e98ef6717ce7916
#
_entry.id   eca12c838a14c2993e98ef6717ce7916
#
_cell.length_a   1.000
_cell.length_b   1.000
_cell.length_c   1.000
_cell.angle_alpha   90.00
_cell.angle_beta   90.00
_cell.angle_gamma   90.00
#
_symmetry.space_group_name_H-M   'P 1'
#
loop_
_entity.id
_entity.type
_entity.pdbx_description
1 polymer ?
#
loop_
_entity_poly.entity_id
_entity_poly.type
_entity_poly.pdbx_seq_one_letter_code
_entity_poly.pdbx_strand_id
1 'polypeptide(L)'
;MSRVGTLETDAVQDIRFARSADGVGIAYALHGAGPPLLIDACWLSHLQFDWQSPVWRHFLVELGRIATVIRYDERGHGLSDRDVTDHSLQARVADLEAVADGAGFDHFALLAMAQGGPVAIEYAARHPERLTRLIFYGSDAGARGVPSANELELGRAFEAMIKVGWGRPTPEFRRVFTSMMIPGGTEEQMCWIDELQKMAVDADTAVLARAQRQMIDSSGRLGELDLPTLVLHSLRDQIKSFEQARYLAAHIQGARLVALDSDNHIVLSDEPAWPVLRREITDFIAPDRDAAPVASAEDVASALSPRELEILRAAAGGYDNEAIAAELTLSVRTVERHLQNVYAKLGLHGRTARTAAVARLLSGV
;
A
#
# COMPACT_ATOMS: atom_id res chain seq x y z
N MET A 1 17.14 -12.95 28.24
CA MET A 1 17.81 -12.97 26.92
C MET A 1 16.74 -13.33 25.88
N SER A 2 16.01 -12.34 25.38
CA SER A 2 15.00 -12.50 24.33
C SER A 2 15.72 -12.56 22.98
N ARG A 3 15.39 -13.57 22.18
CA ARG A 3 15.81 -13.66 20.79
C ARG A 3 15.11 -12.55 20.01
N VAL A 4 15.86 -11.54 19.64
CA VAL A 4 15.50 -10.58 18.59
C VAL A 4 15.41 -11.41 17.32
N GLY A 5 14.22 -11.45 16.72
CA GLY A 5 13.99 -12.11 15.43
C GLY A 5 14.93 -11.52 14.39
N THR A 6 15.68 -12.38 13.72
CA THR A 6 16.48 -12.04 12.54
C THR A 6 15.55 -11.42 11.49
N LEU A 7 15.66 -10.09 11.31
CA LEU A 7 15.12 -9.42 10.15
C LEU A 7 15.82 -10.01 8.92
N GLU A 8 15.03 -10.53 8.00
CA GLU A 8 15.52 -11.03 6.70
C GLU A 8 16.31 -9.93 6.00
N THR A 9 17.62 -10.11 5.92
CA THR A 9 18.60 -9.14 5.41
C THR A 9 18.74 -9.17 3.88
N ASP A 10 17.96 -9.97 3.15
CA ASP A 10 18.22 -10.31 1.75
C ASP A 10 17.34 -9.60 0.70
N ALA A 11 16.43 -8.71 1.08
CA ALA A 11 15.72 -7.91 0.09
C ALA A 11 16.66 -6.81 -0.46
N VAL A 12 17.04 -6.93 -1.72
CA VAL A 12 17.87 -5.96 -2.44
C VAL A 12 16.99 -5.18 -3.41
N GLN A 13 17.20 -3.87 -3.49
CA GLN A 13 16.61 -3.04 -4.54
C GLN A 13 17.63 -2.79 -5.66
N ASP A 14 17.15 -2.76 -6.90
CA ASP A 14 17.93 -2.41 -8.09
C ASP A 14 17.56 -0.98 -8.52
N ILE A 15 18.50 -0.04 -8.42
CA ILE A 15 18.29 1.38 -8.74
C ILE A 15 18.72 1.65 -10.17
N ARG A 16 17.81 2.23 -10.94
CA ARG A 16 17.99 2.60 -12.34
C ARG A 16 17.53 4.03 -12.59
N PHE A 17 17.72 4.51 -13.83
CA PHE A 17 17.32 5.86 -14.24
C PHE A 17 16.53 5.80 -15.56
N ALA A 18 15.42 6.53 -15.59
CA ALA A 18 14.66 6.80 -16.81
C ALA A 18 14.81 8.28 -17.20
N ARG A 19 14.47 8.62 -18.44
CA ARG A 19 14.39 10.02 -18.88
C ARG A 19 12.96 10.38 -19.19
N SER A 20 12.47 11.40 -18.51
CA SER A 20 11.17 12.01 -18.80
C SER A 20 11.17 12.70 -20.16
N ALA A 21 9.99 13.00 -20.69
CA ALA A 21 9.83 13.60 -22.02
C ALA A 21 10.53 14.95 -22.20
N ASP A 22 10.70 15.70 -21.11
CA ASP A 22 11.44 16.97 -21.06
C ASP A 22 12.96 16.81 -20.80
N GLY A 23 13.43 15.56 -20.70
CA GLY A 23 14.84 15.23 -20.50
C GLY A 23 15.28 15.12 -19.06
N VAL A 24 14.40 15.35 -18.06
CA VAL A 24 14.71 15.18 -16.64
C VAL A 24 15.00 13.71 -16.34
N GLY A 25 16.11 13.45 -15.64
CA GLY A 25 16.49 12.13 -15.17
C GLY A 25 15.72 11.74 -13.92
N ILE A 26 14.98 10.63 -13.98
CA ILE A 26 14.17 10.10 -12.89
C ILE A 26 14.80 8.81 -12.37
N ALA A 27 15.22 8.81 -11.11
CA ALA A 27 15.72 7.63 -10.43
C ALA A 27 14.56 6.75 -10.00
N TYR A 28 14.62 5.45 -10.29
CA TYR A 28 13.64 4.47 -9.83
C TYR A 28 14.31 3.20 -9.32
N ALA A 29 13.62 2.47 -8.47
CA ALA A 29 14.11 1.23 -7.89
C ALA A 29 13.12 0.10 -8.09
N LEU A 30 13.66 -1.10 -8.40
CA LEU A 30 12.89 -2.34 -8.50
C LEU A 30 13.25 -3.26 -7.33
N HIS A 31 12.25 -3.96 -6.82
CA HIS A 31 12.45 -5.05 -5.85
C HIS A 31 11.27 -6.01 -5.85
N GLY A 32 11.45 -7.18 -5.24
CA GLY A 32 10.40 -8.18 -5.11
C GLY A 32 10.16 -9.01 -6.38
N ALA A 33 9.10 -9.80 -6.37
CA ALA A 33 8.68 -10.65 -7.47
C ALA A 33 7.16 -10.88 -7.43
N GLY A 34 6.53 -10.89 -8.62
CA GLY A 34 5.09 -11.08 -8.79
C GLY A 34 4.51 -10.12 -9.84
N PRO A 35 3.18 -9.86 -9.81
CA PRO A 35 2.56 -8.92 -10.72
C PRO A 35 3.17 -7.52 -10.58
N PRO A 36 3.24 -6.76 -11.69
CA PRO A 36 3.81 -5.41 -11.68
C PRO A 36 3.00 -4.44 -10.80
N LEU A 37 3.68 -3.74 -9.90
CA LEU A 37 3.12 -2.68 -9.06
C LEU A 37 4.01 -1.45 -9.13
N LEU A 38 3.49 -0.33 -9.62
CA LEU A 38 4.16 0.96 -9.59
C LEU A 38 3.61 1.80 -8.44
N ILE A 39 4.50 2.31 -7.59
CA ILE A 39 4.16 3.28 -6.54
C ILE A 39 4.46 4.67 -7.07
N ASP A 40 3.43 5.51 -7.21
CA ASP A 40 3.61 6.91 -7.56
C ASP A 40 4.38 7.64 -6.45
N ALA A 41 5.25 8.55 -6.85
CA ALA A 41 6.20 9.18 -5.96
C ALA A 41 5.53 9.94 -4.81
N CYS A 42 5.94 9.65 -3.59
CA CYS A 42 5.64 10.46 -2.42
C CYS A 42 6.46 11.76 -2.44
N TRP A 43 5.90 12.82 -1.89
CA TRP A 43 6.57 14.12 -1.79
C TRP A 43 7.95 14.06 -1.13
N LEU A 44 8.11 13.25 -0.11
CA LEU A 44 9.38 13.05 0.55
C LEU A 44 9.86 11.64 0.26
N SER A 45 10.65 11.47 -0.78
CA SER A 45 11.27 10.21 -1.12
C SER A 45 12.77 10.35 -1.33
N HIS A 46 13.48 9.33 -0.96
CA HIS A 46 14.87 9.10 -1.30
C HIS A 46 15.12 7.60 -1.32
N LEU A 47 15.23 7.02 -2.51
CA LEU A 47 15.23 5.57 -2.74
C LEU A 47 16.16 4.79 -1.81
N GLN A 48 17.40 5.26 -1.60
CA GLN A 48 18.36 4.59 -0.71
C GLN A 48 18.05 4.80 0.77
N PHE A 49 17.60 6.00 1.14
CA PHE A 49 17.32 6.35 2.52
C PHE A 49 16.06 5.63 3.01
N ASP A 50 14.99 5.65 2.22
CA ASP A 50 13.74 4.97 2.53
C ASP A 50 13.89 3.44 2.66
N TRP A 51 14.83 2.86 1.90
CA TRP A 51 15.10 1.42 1.96
C TRP A 51 15.62 0.95 3.31
N GLN A 52 16.19 1.86 4.12
CA GLN A 52 16.68 1.60 5.48
C GLN A 52 15.74 2.15 6.56
N SER A 53 14.64 2.76 6.17
CA SER A 53 13.75 3.50 7.07
C SER A 53 13.04 2.61 8.09
N PRO A 54 13.06 2.95 9.38
CA PRO A 54 12.24 2.29 10.40
C PRO A 54 10.74 2.58 10.20
N VAL A 55 10.39 3.49 9.28
CA VAL A 55 9.01 3.87 8.95
C VAL A 55 8.52 3.18 7.68
N TRP A 56 9.35 3.08 6.63
CA TRP A 56 8.91 2.57 5.31
C TRP A 56 9.34 1.14 5.00
N ARG A 57 10.45 0.67 5.57
CA ARG A 57 11.03 -0.62 5.16
C ARG A 57 10.05 -1.79 5.26
N HIS A 58 9.27 -1.87 6.33
CA HIS A 58 8.30 -2.95 6.51
C HIS A 58 7.25 -2.98 5.39
N PHE A 59 6.75 -1.81 4.97
CA PHE A 59 5.79 -1.66 3.89
C PHE A 59 6.40 -2.08 2.54
N LEU A 60 7.60 -1.60 2.23
CA LEU A 60 8.31 -1.93 0.99
C LEU A 60 8.62 -3.42 0.89
N VAL A 61 9.12 -4.03 1.96
CA VAL A 61 9.42 -5.47 2.00
C VAL A 61 8.16 -6.31 1.82
N GLU A 62 7.06 -5.97 2.48
CA GLU A 62 5.81 -6.72 2.33
C GLU A 62 5.24 -6.61 0.91
N LEU A 63 5.28 -5.44 0.29
CA LEU A 63 4.88 -5.29 -1.11
C LEU A 63 5.76 -6.12 -2.04
N GLY A 64 7.07 -6.15 -1.82
CA GLY A 64 8.00 -6.98 -2.61
C GLY A 64 7.77 -8.49 -2.49
N ARG A 65 7.10 -8.95 -1.43
CA ARG A 65 6.69 -10.37 -1.29
C ARG A 65 5.54 -10.74 -2.21
N ILE A 66 4.73 -9.78 -2.65
CA ILE A 66 3.48 -10.02 -3.40
C ILE A 66 3.53 -9.48 -4.83
N ALA A 67 4.48 -8.60 -5.14
CA ALA A 67 4.57 -7.89 -6.41
C ALA A 67 6.02 -7.63 -6.82
N THR A 68 6.25 -7.44 -8.11
CA THR A 68 7.43 -6.73 -8.60
C THR A 68 7.14 -5.24 -8.47
N VAL A 69 7.76 -4.62 -7.47
CA VAL A 69 7.50 -3.24 -7.08
C VAL A 69 8.48 -2.29 -7.77
N ILE A 70 7.94 -1.25 -8.39
CA ILE A 70 8.69 -0.08 -8.80
C ILE A 70 8.29 1.09 -7.93
N ARG A 71 9.25 1.86 -7.48
CA ARG A 71 9.07 3.17 -6.88
C ARG A 71 10.12 4.13 -7.41
N TYR A 72 9.86 5.40 -7.44
CA TYR A 72 10.79 6.39 -7.98
C TYR A 72 10.85 7.64 -7.08
N ASP A 73 11.96 8.36 -7.18
CA ASP A 73 12.10 9.68 -6.59
C ASP A 73 11.50 10.71 -7.54
N GLU A 74 10.62 11.56 -7.04
CA GLU A 74 10.03 12.64 -7.81
C GLU A 74 11.12 13.57 -8.38
N ARG A 75 10.85 14.18 -9.54
CA ARG A 75 11.72 15.25 -10.09
C ARG A 75 12.06 16.30 -9.01
N GLY A 76 13.29 16.70 -8.94
CA GLY A 76 13.81 17.61 -7.92
C GLY A 76 14.06 16.97 -6.55
N HIS A 77 13.80 15.64 -6.39
CA HIS A 77 13.92 14.95 -5.10
C HIS A 77 14.87 13.75 -5.17
N GLY A 78 15.35 13.33 -4.02
CA GLY A 78 16.12 12.10 -3.82
C GLY A 78 17.31 11.96 -4.77
N LEU A 79 17.33 10.89 -5.54
CA LEU A 79 18.35 10.57 -6.55
C LEU A 79 18.01 11.05 -7.95
N SER A 80 16.79 11.58 -8.18
CA SER A 80 16.41 12.19 -9.46
C SER A 80 17.13 13.53 -9.67
N ASP A 81 17.12 14.04 -10.91
CA ASP A 81 17.72 15.33 -11.24
C ASP A 81 17.15 16.43 -10.32
N ARG A 82 18.05 17.22 -9.71
CA ARG A 82 17.71 18.17 -8.64
C ARG A 82 17.40 19.57 -9.16
N ASP A 83 18.03 19.98 -10.24
CA ASP A 83 17.85 21.31 -10.85
C ASP A 83 16.62 21.32 -11.78
N VAL A 84 15.45 21.31 -11.16
CA VAL A 84 14.16 21.21 -11.86
C VAL A 84 13.22 22.32 -11.36
N THR A 85 12.58 23.01 -12.28
CA THR A 85 11.63 24.10 -11.98
C THR A 85 10.18 23.79 -12.36
N ASP A 86 9.95 22.83 -13.23
CA ASP A 86 8.62 22.39 -13.65
C ASP A 86 8.18 21.17 -12.83
N HIS A 87 7.26 21.40 -11.89
CA HIS A 87 6.58 20.35 -11.10
C HIS A 87 5.09 20.27 -11.45
N SER A 88 4.72 20.65 -12.66
CA SER A 88 3.34 20.61 -13.15
C SER A 88 2.79 19.17 -13.17
N LEU A 89 1.48 19.04 -13.22
CA LEU A 89 0.81 17.75 -13.34
C LEU A 89 1.27 16.99 -14.58
N GLN A 90 1.42 17.69 -15.72
CA GLN A 90 1.83 17.10 -17.00
C GLN A 90 3.26 16.54 -16.92
N ALA A 91 4.16 17.28 -16.33
CA ALA A 91 5.55 16.85 -16.14
C ALA A 91 5.64 15.60 -15.24
N ARG A 92 4.88 15.57 -14.15
CA ARG A 92 4.84 14.43 -13.21
C ARG A 92 4.17 13.18 -13.80
N VAL A 93 3.15 13.36 -14.64
CA VAL A 93 2.55 12.24 -15.40
C VAL A 93 3.56 11.67 -16.39
N ALA A 94 4.34 12.53 -17.08
CA ALA A 94 5.40 12.09 -17.98
C ALA A 94 6.55 11.36 -17.25
N ASP A 95 6.85 11.73 -16.00
CA ASP A 95 7.81 11.00 -15.16
C ASP A 95 7.33 9.58 -14.86
N LEU A 96 6.08 9.43 -14.44
CA LEU A 96 5.47 8.14 -14.16
C LEU A 96 5.49 7.26 -15.43
N GLU A 97 5.14 7.82 -16.58
CA GLU A 97 5.18 7.13 -17.87
C GLU A 97 6.61 6.67 -18.22
N ALA A 98 7.59 7.56 -18.11
CA ALA A 98 9.00 7.24 -18.36
C ALA A 98 9.55 6.13 -17.45
N VAL A 99 9.13 6.11 -16.18
CA VAL A 99 9.50 5.08 -15.22
C VAL A 99 8.85 3.74 -15.56
N ALA A 100 7.56 3.72 -15.90
CA ALA A 100 6.86 2.51 -16.32
C ALA A 100 7.49 1.90 -17.58
N ASP A 101 7.79 2.74 -18.58
CA ASP A 101 8.44 2.33 -19.84
C ASP A 101 9.87 1.85 -19.60
N GLY A 102 10.66 2.58 -18.80
CA GLY A 102 12.03 2.22 -18.46
C GLY A 102 12.14 0.90 -17.68
N ALA A 103 11.09 0.52 -16.98
CA ALA A 103 10.99 -0.75 -16.27
C ALA A 103 10.41 -1.89 -17.13
N GLY A 104 9.86 -1.58 -18.30
CA GLY A 104 9.22 -2.56 -19.19
C GLY A 104 7.84 -3.01 -18.68
N PHE A 105 7.12 -2.13 -18.01
CA PHE A 105 5.77 -2.42 -17.51
C PHE A 105 4.70 -1.95 -18.52
N ASP A 106 4.23 -2.88 -19.34
CA ASP A 106 3.12 -2.60 -20.27
C ASP A 106 1.77 -2.50 -19.52
N HIS A 107 1.55 -3.38 -18.54
CA HIS A 107 0.36 -3.39 -17.70
C HIS A 107 0.75 -3.55 -16.24
N PHE A 108 0.22 -2.70 -15.35
CA PHE A 108 0.59 -2.71 -13.93
C PHE A 108 -0.55 -2.22 -13.03
N ALA A 109 -0.46 -2.55 -11.74
CA ALA A 109 -1.24 -1.89 -10.70
C ALA A 109 -0.54 -0.58 -10.30
N LEU A 110 -1.30 0.48 -10.08
CA LEU A 110 -0.78 1.78 -9.64
C LEU A 110 -1.22 2.08 -8.21
N LEU A 111 -0.24 2.32 -7.34
CA LEU A 111 -0.46 2.75 -5.96
C LEU A 111 -0.10 4.24 -5.83
N ALA A 112 -1.10 5.07 -5.67
CA ALA A 112 -0.98 6.51 -5.41
C ALA A 112 -0.96 6.78 -3.91
N MET A 113 0.12 7.38 -3.42
CA MET A 113 0.28 7.73 -2.01
C MET A 113 0.28 9.25 -1.81
N ALA A 114 -0.31 9.71 -0.70
CA ALA A 114 -0.31 11.12 -0.32
C ALA A 114 -0.74 12.05 -1.48
N GLN A 115 0.18 12.88 -1.99
CA GLN A 115 -0.08 13.82 -3.09
C GLN A 115 0.07 13.20 -4.50
N GLY A 116 0.31 11.90 -4.60
CA GLY A 116 0.35 11.19 -5.89
C GLY A 116 -1.03 11.02 -6.55
N GLY A 117 -2.11 11.17 -5.78
CA GLY A 117 -3.46 10.95 -6.28
C GLY A 117 -3.82 11.69 -7.57
N PRO A 118 -3.60 13.00 -7.68
CA PRO A 118 -3.88 13.74 -8.91
C PRO A 118 -3.11 13.23 -10.13
N VAL A 119 -1.85 12.81 -9.95
CA VAL A 119 -1.02 12.23 -11.01
C VAL A 119 -1.59 10.89 -11.45
N ALA A 120 -1.92 10.03 -10.49
CA ALA A 120 -2.50 8.71 -10.78
C ALA A 120 -3.87 8.80 -11.46
N ILE A 121 -4.73 9.75 -11.05
CA ILE A 121 -6.03 10.02 -11.70
C ILE A 121 -5.82 10.44 -13.15
N GLU A 122 -4.92 11.40 -13.38
CA GLU A 122 -4.65 11.90 -14.73
C GLU A 122 -4.02 10.83 -15.62
N TYR A 123 -3.09 10.03 -15.07
CA TYR A 123 -2.51 8.91 -15.79
C TYR A 123 -3.55 7.84 -16.13
N ALA A 124 -4.37 7.44 -15.16
CA ALA A 124 -5.43 6.45 -15.36
C ALA A 124 -6.46 6.86 -16.42
N ALA A 125 -6.81 8.14 -16.46
CA ALA A 125 -7.73 8.67 -17.44
C ALA A 125 -7.12 8.80 -18.85
N ARG A 126 -5.79 8.93 -18.99
CA ARG A 126 -5.09 8.98 -20.29
C ARG A 126 -4.71 7.61 -20.82
N HIS A 127 -4.37 6.68 -19.93
CA HIS A 127 -3.81 5.35 -20.24
C HIS A 127 -4.57 4.24 -19.51
N PRO A 128 -5.92 4.18 -19.62
CA PRO A 128 -6.72 3.17 -18.92
C PRO A 128 -6.31 1.74 -19.30
N GLU A 129 -5.82 1.53 -20.53
CA GLU A 129 -5.36 0.24 -21.03
C GLU A 129 -4.11 -0.27 -20.34
N ARG A 130 -3.30 0.61 -19.74
CA ARG A 130 -2.07 0.22 -19.03
C ARG A 130 -2.29 -0.18 -17.58
N LEU A 131 -3.43 0.18 -16.99
CA LEU A 131 -3.69 -0.08 -15.58
C LEU A 131 -4.57 -1.30 -15.37
N THR A 132 -4.11 -2.21 -14.53
CA THR A 132 -4.90 -3.35 -14.10
C THR A 132 -5.74 -3.04 -12.85
N ARG A 133 -5.24 -2.18 -11.98
CA ARG A 133 -5.85 -1.78 -10.70
C ARG A 133 -5.33 -0.42 -10.26
N LEU A 134 -6.12 0.30 -9.46
CA LEU A 134 -5.74 1.58 -8.86
C LEU A 134 -5.91 1.52 -7.34
N ILE A 135 -4.91 1.95 -6.61
CA ILE A 135 -4.94 2.01 -5.15
C ILE A 135 -4.61 3.44 -4.72
N PHE A 136 -5.46 4.02 -3.89
CA PHE A 136 -5.18 5.27 -3.19
C PHE A 136 -4.91 4.98 -1.72
N TYR A 137 -3.76 5.43 -1.21
CA TYR A 137 -3.41 5.32 0.19
C TYR A 137 -3.07 6.69 0.78
N GLY A 138 -3.89 7.16 1.72
CA GLY A 138 -3.74 8.48 2.33
C GLY A 138 -3.73 9.63 1.31
N SER A 139 -4.51 9.53 0.23
CA SER A 139 -4.43 10.39 -0.95
C SER A 139 -5.73 11.14 -1.23
N ASP A 140 -5.68 12.04 -2.22
CA ASP A 140 -6.81 12.88 -2.65
C ASP A 140 -6.81 13.10 -4.17
N ALA A 141 -7.79 13.84 -4.66
CA ALA A 141 -7.88 14.26 -6.07
C ALA A 141 -7.24 15.63 -6.37
N GLY A 142 -6.53 16.22 -5.40
CA GLY A 142 -5.94 17.55 -5.48
C GLY A 142 -6.80 18.65 -4.84
N ALA A 143 -6.45 19.89 -5.11
CA ALA A 143 -7.13 21.07 -4.59
C ALA A 143 -8.52 21.21 -5.23
N ARG A 144 -9.56 21.22 -4.40
CA ARG A 144 -10.95 21.38 -4.85
C ARG A 144 -11.53 22.70 -4.38
N GLY A 145 -12.08 23.45 -5.33
CA GLY A 145 -12.71 24.72 -5.03
C GLY A 145 -11.73 25.84 -4.70
N VAL A 146 -12.25 26.92 -4.14
CA VAL A 146 -11.45 28.08 -3.74
C VAL A 146 -11.06 27.93 -2.27
N PRO A 147 -9.75 27.95 -1.95
CA PRO A 147 -9.29 27.84 -0.57
C PRO A 147 -9.86 28.97 0.31
N SER A 148 -10.28 28.63 1.51
CA SER A 148 -10.68 29.61 2.53
C SER A 148 -9.51 30.51 2.94
N ALA A 149 -9.81 31.66 3.53
CA ALA A 149 -8.78 32.57 4.03
C ALA A 149 -7.86 31.87 5.07
N ASN A 150 -8.42 31.00 5.91
CA ASN A 150 -7.65 30.24 6.91
C ASN A 150 -6.72 29.20 6.24
N GLU A 151 -7.16 28.50 5.22
CA GLU A 151 -6.32 27.55 4.48
C GLU A 151 -5.16 28.26 3.76
N LEU A 152 -5.42 29.45 3.20
CA LEU A 152 -4.37 30.26 2.60
C LEU A 152 -3.35 30.75 3.63
N GLU A 153 -3.81 31.15 4.82
CA GLU A 153 -2.93 31.60 5.90
C GLU A 153 -2.08 30.44 6.44
N LEU A 154 -2.69 29.29 6.66
CA LEU A 154 -1.99 28.06 7.04
C LEU A 154 -0.95 27.64 6.00
N GLY A 155 -1.31 27.71 4.72
CA GLY A 155 -0.40 27.43 3.60
C GLY A 155 0.85 28.33 3.61
N ARG A 156 0.67 29.65 3.86
CA ARG A 156 1.79 30.62 3.98
C ARG A 156 2.66 30.34 5.21
N ALA A 157 2.06 29.97 6.34
CA ALA A 157 2.80 29.61 7.53
C ALA A 157 3.69 28.38 7.31
N PHE A 158 3.18 27.35 6.66
CA PHE A 158 3.96 26.18 6.27
C PHE A 158 5.09 26.52 5.30
N GLU A 159 4.82 27.34 4.29
CA GLU A 159 5.84 27.81 3.35
C GLU A 159 6.97 28.56 4.07
N ALA A 160 6.65 29.47 4.98
CA ALA A 160 7.62 30.19 5.78
C ALA A 160 8.47 29.25 6.66
N MET A 161 7.85 28.23 7.27
CA MET A 161 8.57 27.20 8.04
C MET A 161 9.54 26.41 7.16
N ILE A 162 9.15 26.03 5.95
CA ILE A 162 10.03 25.36 5.00
C ILE A 162 11.22 26.25 4.66
N LYS A 163 10.99 27.49 4.22
CA LYS A 163 12.04 28.44 3.83
C LYS A 163 13.06 28.68 4.94
N VAL A 164 12.62 28.81 6.19
CA VAL A 164 13.48 29.17 7.31
C VAL A 164 14.15 27.96 7.98
N GLY A 165 13.46 26.81 8.01
CA GLY A 165 13.81 25.71 8.88
C GLY A 165 14.28 24.44 8.20
N TRP A 166 14.00 24.26 6.91
CA TRP A 166 14.22 22.98 6.24
C TRP A 166 15.67 22.50 6.26
N GLY A 167 16.61 23.36 5.89
CA GLY A 167 18.04 23.05 5.84
C GLY A 167 18.78 23.20 7.18
N ARG A 168 18.10 23.56 8.28
CA ARG A 168 18.77 23.76 9.58
C ARG A 168 19.34 22.46 10.13
N PRO A 169 20.45 22.51 10.89
CA PRO A 169 21.01 21.34 11.56
C PRO A 169 20.01 20.68 12.52
N THR A 170 19.26 21.51 13.25
CA THR A 170 18.26 21.07 14.23
C THR A 170 16.89 20.86 13.60
N PRO A 171 16.08 19.87 14.05
CA PRO A 171 14.90 19.43 13.35
C PRO A 171 13.60 20.16 13.71
N GLU A 172 13.60 21.19 14.56
CA GLU A 172 12.39 21.75 15.18
C GLU A 172 11.30 22.12 14.16
N PHE A 173 11.67 22.72 13.04
CA PHE A 173 10.74 23.11 11.99
C PHE A 173 10.25 21.88 11.19
N ARG A 174 11.13 20.94 10.92
CA ARG A 174 10.78 19.69 10.23
C ARG A 174 9.92 18.79 11.11
N ARG A 175 10.19 18.77 12.43
CA ARG A 175 9.43 18.02 13.42
C ARG A 175 7.93 18.36 13.42
N VAL A 176 7.54 19.58 13.06
CA VAL A 176 6.12 19.94 12.91
C VAL A 176 5.46 19.08 11.84
N PHE A 177 6.11 18.93 10.68
CA PHE A 177 5.59 18.05 9.61
C PHE A 177 5.63 16.57 10.01
N THR A 178 6.73 16.14 10.62
CA THR A 178 6.88 14.77 11.11
C THR A 178 5.77 14.39 12.08
N SER A 179 5.46 15.26 13.04
CA SER A 179 4.41 15.00 14.04
C SER A 179 2.99 14.98 13.46
N MET A 180 2.78 15.53 12.27
CA MET A 180 1.52 15.39 11.53
C MET A 180 1.48 14.09 10.71
N MET A 181 2.64 13.64 10.20
CA MET A 181 2.73 12.42 9.40
C MET A 181 2.64 11.15 10.24
N ILE A 182 3.35 11.12 11.39
CA ILE A 182 3.42 9.97 12.29
C ILE A 182 3.31 10.40 13.76
N PRO A 183 2.17 10.96 14.21
CA PRO A 183 1.99 11.41 15.59
C PRO A 183 2.20 10.29 16.62
N GLY A 184 1.95 9.03 16.26
CA GLY A 184 2.19 7.84 17.08
C GLY A 184 3.59 7.25 16.97
N GLY A 185 4.50 7.86 16.19
CA GLY A 185 5.84 7.35 15.97
C GLY A 185 6.75 7.45 17.19
N THR A 186 7.71 6.52 17.27
CA THR A 186 8.81 6.61 18.25
C THR A 186 9.74 7.76 17.91
N GLU A 187 10.57 8.20 18.87
CA GLU A 187 11.56 9.26 18.63
C GLU A 187 12.55 8.88 17.51
N GLU A 188 12.95 7.60 17.42
CA GLU A 188 13.79 7.09 16.33
C GLU A 188 13.12 7.27 14.97
N GLN A 189 11.85 6.89 14.85
CA GLN A 189 11.06 7.04 13.63
C GLN A 189 10.86 8.51 13.25
N MET A 190 10.57 9.37 14.24
CA MET A 190 10.44 10.80 14.02
C MET A 190 11.75 11.44 13.56
N CYS A 191 12.87 11.11 14.19
CA CYS A 191 14.19 11.57 13.76
C CYS A 191 14.51 11.16 12.32
N TRP A 192 14.10 9.93 11.93
CA TRP A 192 14.29 9.45 10.58
C TRP A 192 13.52 10.29 9.55
N ILE A 193 12.24 10.58 9.80
CA ILE A 193 11.43 11.45 8.93
C ILE A 193 11.97 12.87 8.90
N ASP A 194 12.47 13.41 10.03
CA ASP A 194 13.12 14.72 10.05
C ASP A 194 14.35 14.77 9.12
N GLU A 195 15.18 13.74 9.12
CA GLU A 195 16.33 13.65 8.22
C GLU A 195 15.91 13.35 6.77
N LEU A 196 14.90 12.52 6.53
CA LEU A 196 14.36 12.28 5.19
C LEU A 196 13.95 13.61 4.53
N GLN A 197 13.26 14.49 5.23
CA GLN A 197 12.86 15.80 4.71
C GLN A 197 14.05 16.57 4.16
N LYS A 198 15.16 16.60 4.89
CA LYS A 198 16.38 17.29 4.51
C LYS A 198 17.14 16.58 3.37
N MET A 199 17.16 15.25 3.39
CA MET A 199 17.85 14.44 2.38
C MET A 199 17.11 14.43 1.04
N ALA A 200 15.78 14.41 1.11
CA ALA A 200 14.93 14.28 -0.07
C ALA A 200 14.98 15.51 -0.96
N VAL A 201 14.95 16.73 -0.39
CA VAL A 201 14.77 17.96 -1.18
C VAL A 201 15.34 19.16 -0.45
N ASP A 202 15.84 20.18 -1.17
CA ASP A 202 16.19 21.48 -0.62
C ASP A 202 14.94 22.35 -0.38
N ALA A 203 15.12 23.43 0.38
CA ALA A 203 14.01 24.30 0.80
C ALA A 203 13.31 25.00 -0.38
N ASP A 204 14.06 25.48 -1.36
CA ASP A 204 13.51 26.24 -2.47
C ASP A 204 12.69 25.32 -3.39
N THR A 205 13.22 24.15 -3.71
CA THR A 205 12.51 23.13 -4.47
C THR A 205 11.28 22.62 -3.72
N ALA A 206 11.37 22.40 -2.39
CA ALA A 206 10.23 21.99 -1.58
C ALA A 206 9.07 23.00 -1.62
N VAL A 207 9.38 24.31 -1.53
CA VAL A 207 8.39 25.38 -1.64
C VAL A 207 7.79 25.43 -3.04
N LEU A 208 8.62 25.39 -4.09
CA LEU A 208 8.18 25.45 -5.48
C LEU A 208 7.26 24.27 -5.84
N ALA A 209 7.71 23.05 -5.54
CA ALA A 209 6.94 21.84 -5.79
C ALA A 209 5.60 21.84 -5.03
N ARG A 210 5.61 22.28 -3.76
CA ARG A 210 4.38 22.45 -2.96
C ARG A 210 3.43 23.46 -3.59
N ALA A 211 3.91 24.63 -3.98
CA ALA A 211 3.09 25.68 -4.59
C ALA A 211 2.42 25.18 -5.87
N GLN A 212 3.15 24.50 -6.75
CA GLN A 212 2.59 23.97 -8.00
C GLN A 212 1.57 22.85 -7.72
N ARG A 213 1.80 21.97 -6.75
CA ARG A 213 0.83 20.92 -6.36
C ARG A 213 -0.48 21.48 -5.83
N GLN A 214 -0.44 22.58 -5.09
CA GLN A 214 -1.66 23.21 -4.55
C GLN A 214 -2.58 23.76 -5.62
N MET A 215 -2.12 23.88 -6.87
CA MET A 215 -2.91 24.31 -8.01
C MET A 215 -3.52 23.16 -8.82
N ILE A 216 -3.16 21.91 -8.49
CA ILE A 216 -3.63 20.74 -9.23
C ILE A 216 -4.99 20.31 -8.70
N ASP A 217 -5.97 20.15 -9.59
CA ASP A 217 -7.26 19.56 -9.32
C ASP A 217 -7.61 18.56 -10.44
N SER A 218 -7.57 17.27 -10.11
CA SER A 218 -7.94 16.18 -11.00
C SER A 218 -9.33 15.61 -10.70
N SER A 219 -10.11 16.25 -9.82
CA SER A 219 -11.41 15.74 -9.37
C SER A 219 -12.43 15.59 -10.50
N GLY A 220 -12.33 16.41 -11.53
CA GLY A 220 -13.21 16.35 -12.71
C GLY A 220 -13.04 15.07 -13.54
N ARG A 221 -11.92 14.33 -13.37
CA ARG A 221 -11.62 13.10 -14.11
C ARG A 221 -12.07 11.82 -13.41
N LEU A 222 -12.51 11.89 -12.13
CA LEU A 222 -12.84 10.70 -11.33
C LEU A 222 -13.92 9.82 -11.97
N GLY A 223 -14.92 10.41 -12.60
CA GLY A 223 -16.00 9.69 -13.29
C GLY A 223 -15.56 8.99 -14.60
N GLU A 224 -14.36 9.26 -15.09
CA GLU A 224 -13.78 8.60 -16.27
C GLU A 224 -13.06 7.28 -15.90
N LEU A 225 -12.81 7.06 -14.61
CA LEU A 225 -12.05 5.90 -14.14
C LEU A 225 -12.94 4.66 -14.08
N ASP A 226 -12.72 3.72 -15.01
CA ASP A 226 -13.43 2.44 -15.11
C ASP A 226 -12.45 1.28 -14.92
N LEU A 227 -11.93 1.15 -13.68
CA LEU A 227 -11.01 0.08 -13.31
C LEU A 227 -11.18 -0.25 -11.82
N PRO A 228 -10.86 -1.49 -11.39
CA PRO A 228 -10.91 -1.86 -9.99
C PRO A 228 -10.11 -0.88 -9.13
N THR A 229 -10.77 -0.23 -8.17
CA THR A 229 -10.16 0.81 -7.33
C THR A 229 -10.32 0.53 -5.85
N LEU A 230 -9.22 0.63 -5.10
CA LEU A 230 -9.17 0.50 -3.65
C LEU A 230 -8.72 1.83 -3.03
N VAL A 231 -9.47 2.33 -2.06
CA VAL A 231 -9.12 3.52 -1.28
C VAL A 231 -8.86 3.13 0.16
N LEU A 232 -7.65 3.37 0.64
CA LEU A 232 -7.18 3.09 2.00
C LEU A 232 -6.83 4.41 2.69
N HIS A 233 -7.36 4.66 3.89
CA HIS A 233 -7.11 5.93 4.57
C HIS A 233 -7.22 5.81 6.09
N SER A 234 -6.30 6.43 6.79
CA SER A 234 -6.33 6.53 8.26
C SER A 234 -7.46 7.46 8.72
N LEU A 235 -8.25 7.02 9.69
CA LEU A 235 -9.43 7.77 10.16
C LEU A 235 -9.08 9.15 10.75
N ARG A 236 -7.90 9.28 11.36
CA ARG A 236 -7.48 10.49 12.06
C ARG A 236 -6.20 11.11 11.45
N ASP A 237 -6.02 10.89 10.14
CA ASP A 237 -4.93 11.48 9.36
C ASP A 237 -4.98 13.02 9.42
N GLN A 238 -3.86 13.62 9.81
CA GLN A 238 -3.73 15.07 9.94
C GLN A 238 -3.12 15.74 8.69
N ILE A 239 -2.60 14.95 7.74
CA ILE A 239 -2.06 15.44 6.47
C ILE A 239 -3.16 15.52 5.41
N LYS A 240 -3.97 14.47 5.32
CA LYS A 240 -5.11 14.36 4.41
C LYS A 240 -6.34 13.92 5.19
N SER A 241 -7.39 14.71 5.17
CA SER A 241 -8.60 14.35 5.90
C SER A 241 -9.28 13.11 5.31
N PHE A 242 -9.92 12.29 6.15
CA PHE A 242 -10.68 11.11 5.73
C PHE A 242 -11.80 11.44 4.74
N GLU A 243 -12.31 12.68 4.75
CA GLU A 243 -13.30 13.18 3.77
C GLU A 243 -12.77 13.16 2.33
N GLN A 244 -11.45 13.26 2.13
CA GLN A 244 -10.86 13.14 0.80
C GLN A 244 -11.00 11.70 0.27
N ALA A 245 -10.77 10.70 1.12
CA ALA A 245 -10.95 9.30 0.76
C ALA A 245 -12.42 8.96 0.48
N ARG A 246 -13.34 9.48 1.29
CA ARG A 246 -14.79 9.35 1.05
C ARG A 246 -15.19 9.96 -0.29
N TYR A 247 -14.61 11.12 -0.62
CA TYR A 247 -14.87 11.78 -1.90
C TYR A 247 -14.37 10.93 -3.08
N LEU A 248 -13.14 10.41 -3.04
CA LEU A 248 -12.62 9.51 -4.07
C LEU A 248 -13.55 8.30 -4.27
N ALA A 249 -13.89 7.61 -3.18
CA ALA A 249 -14.72 6.42 -3.24
C ALA A 249 -16.15 6.69 -3.73
N ALA A 250 -16.69 7.88 -3.47
CA ALA A 250 -18.02 8.25 -3.91
C ALA A 250 -18.08 8.65 -5.41
N HIS A 251 -16.94 9.05 -6.02
CA HIS A 251 -16.92 9.57 -7.39
C HIS A 251 -16.21 8.64 -8.38
N ILE A 252 -15.58 7.55 -7.90
CA ILE A 252 -15.02 6.50 -8.77
C ILE A 252 -15.97 5.31 -8.73
N GLN A 253 -16.48 4.90 -9.88
CA GLN A 253 -17.42 3.80 -9.97
C GLN A 253 -16.81 2.48 -9.48
N GLY A 254 -17.50 1.80 -8.57
CA GLY A 254 -17.04 0.51 -8.01
C GLY A 254 -15.85 0.60 -7.06
N ALA A 255 -15.41 1.80 -6.67
CA ALA A 255 -14.33 1.95 -5.70
C ALA A 255 -14.72 1.42 -4.32
N ARG A 256 -13.81 0.70 -3.70
CA ARG A 256 -13.94 0.17 -2.34
C ARG A 256 -13.14 1.02 -1.35
N LEU A 257 -13.80 1.53 -0.31
CA LEU A 257 -13.16 2.31 0.76
C LEU A 257 -12.90 1.43 1.98
N VAL A 258 -11.68 1.47 2.50
CA VAL A 258 -11.28 0.84 3.76
C VAL A 258 -10.74 1.90 4.70
N ALA A 259 -11.40 2.07 5.83
CA ALA A 259 -10.96 2.93 6.91
C ALA A 259 -9.95 2.18 7.79
N LEU A 260 -8.81 2.80 8.03
CA LEU A 260 -7.76 2.28 8.90
C LEU A 260 -7.85 2.97 10.25
N ASP A 261 -7.90 2.19 11.33
CA ASP A 261 -7.94 2.74 12.71
C ASP A 261 -6.53 3.20 13.12
N SER A 262 -6.13 4.35 12.62
CA SER A 262 -4.83 4.96 12.85
C SER A 262 -4.93 6.49 12.90
N ASP A 263 -4.02 7.10 13.65
CA ASP A 263 -3.78 8.55 13.70
C ASP A 263 -2.66 8.94 12.70
N ASN A 264 -1.87 7.95 12.27
CA ASN A 264 -0.72 8.16 11.41
C ASN A 264 -1.14 8.23 9.94
N HIS A 265 -0.60 9.20 9.21
CA HIS A 265 -0.68 9.24 7.75
C HIS A 265 0.06 8.04 7.13
N ILE A 266 1.21 7.70 7.71
CA ILE A 266 2.01 6.53 7.37
C ILE A 266 1.79 5.48 8.47
N VAL A 267 1.04 4.43 8.19
CA VAL A 267 0.75 3.35 9.17
C VAL A 267 2.04 2.61 9.52
N LEU A 268 2.36 2.57 10.82
CA LEU A 268 3.56 1.95 11.34
C LEU A 268 3.39 0.43 11.53
N SER A 269 4.50 -0.29 11.56
CA SER A 269 4.51 -1.76 11.60
C SER A 269 3.90 -2.38 12.87
N ASP A 270 3.89 -1.64 13.96
CA ASP A 270 3.38 -2.07 15.28
C ASP A 270 1.94 -1.63 15.55
N GLU A 271 1.31 -0.89 14.62
CA GLU A 271 -0.09 -0.48 14.75
C GLU A 271 -1.07 -1.63 14.44
N PRO A 272 -2.24 -1.66 15.12
CA PRO A 272 -3.33 -2.56 14.78
C PRO A 272 -3.85 -2.39 13.33
N ALA A 273 -3.68 -1.22 12.74
CA ALA A 273 -4.06 -0.91 11.37
C ALA A 273 -3.15 -1.59 10.33
N TRP A 274 -1.87 -1.89 10.67
CA TRP A 274 -0.91 -2.48 9.74
C TRP A 274 -1.35 -3.84 9.15
N PRO A 275 -1.76 -4.84 9.94
CA PRO A 275 -2.27 -6.09 9.39
C PRO A 275 -3.47 -5.92 8.46
N VAL A 276 -4.33 -4.92 8.71
CA VAL A 276 -5.47 -4.60 7.84
C VAL A 276 -4.98 -4.04 6.52
N LEU A 277 -4.16 -2.98 6.54
CA LEU A 277 -3.57 -2.36 5.35
C LEU A 277 -2.88 -3.40 4.47
N ARG A 278 -2.01 -4.22 5.06
CA ARG A 278 -1.27 -5.27 4.37
C ARG A 278 -2.20 -6.27 3.67
N ARG A 279 -3.18 -6.80 4.40
CA ARG A 279 -4.16 -7.76 3.86
C ARG A 279 -4.94 -7.16 2.70
N GLU A 280 -5.49 -5.95 2.87
CA GLU A 280 -6.31 -5.31 1.85
C GLU A 280 -5.55 -5.06 0.54
N ILE A 281 -4.27 -4.65 0.62
CA ILE A 281 -3.43 -4.48 -0.56
C ILE A 281 -3.10 -5.84 -1.18
N THR A 282 -2.74 -6.84 -0.36
CA THR A 282 -2.39 -8.19 -0.84
C THR A 282 -3.56 -8.81 -1.59
N ASP A 283 -4.74 -8.85 -0.99
CA ASP A 283 -5.96 -9.42 -1.59
C ASP A 283 -6.37 -8.67 -2.86
N PHE A 284 -6.10 -7.36 -2.90
CA PHE A 284 -6.45 -6.54 -4.05
C PHE A 284 -5.47 -6.69 -5.22
N ILE A 285 -4.16 -6.81 -4.98
CA ILE A 285 -3.14 -6.95 -6.04
C ILE A 285 -3.06 -8.37 -6.54
N ALA A 286 -3.12 -9.36 -5.64
CA ALA A 286 -2.92 -10.77 -5.91
C ALA A 286 -4.08 -11.60 -5.34
N PRO A 287 -5.32 -11.42 -5.85
CA PRO A 287 -6.50 -12.10 -5.34
C PRO A 287 -6.40 -13.63 -5.36
N ASP A 288 -5.56 -14.18 -6.26
CA ASP A 288 -5.37 -15.63 -6.41
C ASP A 288 -4.22 -16.19 -5.55
N ARG A 289 -3.53 -15.36 -4.77
CA ARG A 289 -2.35 -15.81 -4.01
C ARG A 289 -2.72 -16.50 -2.69
N ASP A 290 -3.81 -16.07 -2.05
CA ASP A 290 -4.47 -16.80 -0.94
C ASP A 290 -5.60 -17.69 -1.41
N ALA A 291 -6.01 -17.56 -2.66
CA ALA A 291 -6.47 -18.65 -3.45
C ALA A 291 -5.23 -19.50 -3.87
N ALA A 292 -4.55 -20.15 -2.92
CA ALA A 292 -4.22 -21.54 -3.20
C ALA A 292 -5.45 -22.10 -3.89
N PRO A 293 -5.37 -22.73 -5.11
CA PRO A 293 -6.56 -23.09 -5.87
C PRO A 293 -7.56 -23.58 -4.85
N VAL A 294 -8.74 -22.93 -4.76
CA VAL A 294 -9.81 -23.48 -3.93
C VAL A 294 -9.90 -24.86 -4.47
N ALA A 295 -9.28 -25.80 -3.74
CA ALA A 295 -9.24 -27.17 -4.17
C ALA A 295 -10.71 -27.43 -4.40
N SER A 296 -11.09 -27.70 -5.63
CA SER A 296 -12.48 -27.95 -5.96
C SER A 296 -12.96 -29.00 -4.97
N ALA A 297 -14.23 -29.09 -4.68
CA ALA A 297 -14.70 -30.17 -3.80
C ALA A 297 -14.13 -31.52 -4.26
N GLU A 298 -13.83 -31.68 -5.55
CA GLU A 298 -13.16 -32.85 -6.15
C GLU A 298 -11.66 -32.90 -5.74
N ASP A 299 -10.95 -31.80 -5.68
CA ASP A 299 -9.53 -31.74 -5.24
C ASP A 299 -9.42 -32.01 -3.73
N VAL A 300 -10.36 -31.49 -2.92
CA VAL A 300 -10.47 -31.80 -1.49
C VAL A 300 -10.79 -33.28 -1.30
N ALA A 301 -11.73 -33.82 -2.10
CA ALA A 301 -12.09 -35.22 -2.02
C ALA A 301 -10.95 -36.17 -2.47
N SER A 302 -10.13 -35.74 -3.44
CA SER A 302 -8.97 -36.50 -3.91
C SER A 302 -7.77 -36.48 -2.96
N ALA A 303 -7.59 -35.38 -2.20
CA ALA A 303 -6.50 -35.21 -1.24
C ALA A 303 -6.74 -35.95 0.10
N LEU A 304 -8.00 -36.24 0.41
CA LEU A 304 -8.40 -36.85 1.67
C LEU A 304 -8.68 -38.35 1.51
N SER A 305 -8.38 -39.14 2.54
CA SER A 305 -8.85 -40.52 2.60
C SER A 305 -10.38 -40.55 2.73
N PRO A 306 -11.06 -41.66 2.33
CA PRO A 306 -12.52 -41.79 2.46
C PRO A 306 -13.03 -41.47 3.87
N ARG A 307 -12.26 -41.85 4.90
CA ARG A 307 -12.65 -41.65 6.29
C ARG A 307 -12.45 -40.17 6.73
N GLU A 308 -11.41 -39.51 6.25
CA GLU A 308 -11.20 -38.09 6.50
C GLU A 308 -12.26 -37.22 5.84
N LEU A 309 -12.66 -37.60 4.60
CA LEU A 309 -13.72 -36.90 3.87
C LEU A 309 -15.08 -37.06 4.56
N GLU A 310 -15.38 -38.25 5.08
CA GLU A 310 -16.60 -38.55 5.82
C GLU A 310 -16.71 -37.69 7.09
N ILE A 311 -15.62 -37.60 7.86
CA ILE A 311 -15.54 -36.77 9.06
C ILE A 311 -15.67 -35.29 8.71
N LEU A 312 -15.04 -34.82 7.62
CA LEU A 312 -15.13 -33.43 7.18
C LEU A 312 -16.57 -33.10 6.68
N ARG A 313 -17.25 -34.02 6.03
CA ARG A 313 -18.67 -33.85 5.63
C ARG A 313 -19.60 -33.75 6.85
N ALA A 314 -19.39 -34.55 7.88
CA ALA A 314 -20.15 -34.46 9.11
C ALA A 314 -19.89 -33.09 9.81
N ALA A 315 -18.64 -32.66 9.83
CA ALA A 315 -18.30 -31.33 10.35
C ALA A 315 -18.95 -30.19 9.54
N ALA A 316 -19.06 -30.32 8.22
CA ALA A 316 -19.77 -29.39 7.34
C ALA A 316 -21.28 -29.34 7.58
N GLY A 317 -21.86 -30.47 8.04
CA GLY A 317 -23.24 -30.59 8.51
C GLY A 317 -23.47 -29.92 9.88
N GLY A 318 -22.47 -29.33 10.49
CA GLY A 318 -22.58 -28.62 11.78
C GLY A 318 -22.35 -29.50 13.02
N TYR A 319 -21.97 -30.76 12.84
CA TYR A 319 -21.76 -31.70 13.95
C TYR A 319 -20.47 -31.33 14.71
N ASP A 320 -20.51 -31.39 16.02
CA ASP A 320 -19.33 -31.31 16.89
C ASP A 320 -18.56 -32.64 16.92
N ASN A 321 -17.44 -32.72 17.58
CA ASN A 321 -16.59 -33.92 17.61
C ASN A 321 -17.27 -35.09 18.34
N GLU A 322 -18.12 -34.81 19.31
CA GLU A 322 -18.86 -35.83 20.06
C GLU A 322 -19.97 -36.46 19.17
N ALA A 323 -20.72 -35.64 18.45
CA ALA A 323 -21.73 -36.06 17.54
C ALA A 323 -21.12 -36.87 16.36
N ILE A 324 -20.00 -36.40 15.79
CA ILE A 324 -19.26 -37.14 14.75
C ILE A 324 -18.75 -38.48 15.27
N ALA A 325 -18.25 -38.53 16.50
CA ALA A 325 -17.76 -39.76 17.12
C ALA A 325 -18.88 -40.74 17.31
N ALA A 326 -20.05 -40.31 17.77
CA ALA A 326 -21.26 -41.16 17.95
C ALA A 326 -21.78 -41.69 16.61
N GLU A 327 -21.91 -40.83 15.60
CA GLU A 327 -22.42 -41.19 14.28
C GLU A 327 -21.52 -42.20 13.55
N LEU A 328 -20.20 -41.96 13.62
CA LEU A 328 -19.23 -42.79 12.91
C LEU A 328 -18.66 -43.96 13.72
N THR A 329 -19.17 -44.18 14.93
CA THR A 329 -18.74 -45.23 15.87
C THR A 329 -17.22 -45.15 16.16
N LEU A 330 -16.74 -43.96 16.48
CA LEU A 330 -15.35 -43.62 16.79
C LEU A 330 -15.22 -43.09 18.22
N SER A 331 -13.98 -42.99 18.72
CA SER A 331 -13.71 -42.14 19.87
C SER A 331 -13.53 -40.66 19.44
N VAL A 332 -13.88 -39.72 20.33
CA VAL A 332 -13.65 -38.28 20.11
C VAL A 332 -12.19 -38.00 19.75
N ARG A 333 -11.25 -38.65 20.45
CA ARG A 333 -9.81 -38.55 20.18
C ARG A 333 -9.43 -39.02 18.76
N THR A 334 -10.14 -40.01 18.23
CA THR A 334 -9.94 -40.51 16.87
C THR A 334 -10.43 -39.47 15.85
N VAL A 335 -11.58 -38.83 16.10
CA VAL A 335 -12.14 -37.76 15.27
C VAL A 335 -11.19 -36.57 15.25
N GLU A 336 -10.68 -36.14 16.42
CA GLU A 336 -9.70 -35.03 16.52
C GLU A 336 -8.43 -35.32 15.71
N ARG A 337 -7.89 -36.55 15.80
CA ARG A 337 -6.72 -36.93 15.03
C ARG A 337 -6.98 -36.89 13.52
N HIS A 338 -8.14 -37.36 13.05
CA HIS A 338 -8.49 -37.28 11.63
C HIS A 338 -8.67 -35.83 11.17
N LEU A 339 -9.30 -34.98 11.97
CA LEU A 339 -9.41 -33.56 11.65
C LEU A 339 -8.05 -32.86 11.58
N GLN A 340 -7.11 -33.17 12.49
CA GLN A 340 -5.74 -32.66 12.42
C GLN A 340 -5.03 -33.11 11.13
N ASN A 341 -5.21 -34.37 10.71
CA ASN A 341 -4.66 -34.86 9.45
C ASN A 341 -5.29 -34.14 8.24
N VAL A 342 -6.62 -33.91 8.27
CA VAL A 342 -7.33 -33.11 7.25
C VAL A 342 -6.72 -31.72 7.16
N TYR A 343 -6.53 -31.02 8.30
CA TYR A 343 -5.97 -29.67 8.32
C TYR A 343 -4.53 -29.66 7.78
N ALA A 344 -3.70 -30.64 8.18
CA ALA A 344 -2.34 -30.75 7.67
C ALA A 344 -2.30 -31.00 6.15
N LYS A 345 -3.14 -31.89 5.63
CA LYS A 345 -3.22 -32.18 4.19
C LYS A 345 -3.73 -31.01 3.36
N LEU A 346 -4.61 -30.18 3.94
CA LEU A 346 -5.13 -28.97 3.31
C LEU A 346 -4.29 -27.73 3.58
N GLY A 347 -3.16 -27.84 4.30
CA GLY A 347 -2.28 -26.73 4.64
C GLY A 347 -2.90 -25.71 5.62
N LEU A 348 -3.86 -26.16 6.47
CA LEU A 348 -4.61 -25.29 7.37
C LEU A 348 -4.08 -25.40 8.80
N HIS A 349 -3.97 -24.26 9.49
CA HIS A 349 -3.42 -24.20 10.85
C HIS A 349 -4.21 -23.22 11.75
N GLY A 350 -4.15 -23.44 13.07
CA GLY A 350 -4.73 -22.55 14.07
C GLY A 350 -6.24 -22.71 14.30
N ARG A 351 -6.83 -21.75 15.03
CA ARG A 351 -8.22 -21.82 15.53
C ARG A 351 -9.30 -21.84 14.43
N THR A 352 -8.98 -21.33 13.25
CA THR A 352 -9.90 -21.24 12.11
C THR A 352 -9.80 -22.42 11.14
N ALA A 353 -8.89 -23.39 11.38
CA ALA A 353 -8.64 -24.51 10.48
C ALA A 353 -9.90 -25.32 10.16
N ARG A 354 -10.77 -25.56 11.15
CA ARG A 354 -12.05 -26.28 10.95
C ARG A 354 -12.97 -25.52 10.00
N THR A 355 -13.20 -24.23 10.26
CA THR A 355 -14.07 -23.39 9.43
C THR A 355 -13.53 -23.27 8.01
N ALA A 356 -12.23 -23.12 7.83
CA ALA A 356 -11.58 -23.04 6.53
C ALA A 356 -11.67 -24.37 5.75
N ALA A 357 -11.50 -25.53 6.42
CA ALA A 357 -11.65 -26.86 5.79
C ALA A 357 -13.09 -27.10 5.31
N VAL A 358 -14.08 -26.75 6.15
CA VAL A 358 -15.50 -26.84 5.81
C VAL A 358 -15.85 -25.93 4.63
N ALA A 359 -15.37 -24.67 4.65
CA ALA A 359 -15.60 -23.73 3.56
C ALA A 359 -15.04 -24.25 2.22
N ARG A 360 -13.83 -24.83 2.21
CA ARG A 360 -13.24 -25.43 1.01
C ARG A 360 -14.05 -26.62 0.47
N LEU A 361 -14.61 -27.44 1.34
CA LEU A 361 -15.47 -28.54 0.91
C LEU A 361 -16.81 -28.07 0.31
N LEU A 362 -17.35 -26.93 0.82
CA LEU A 362 -18.63 -26.36 0.38
C LEU A 362 -18.52 -25.45 -0.84
N SER A 363 -17.31 -24.96 -1.19
CA SER A 363 -17.09 -24.03 -2.31
C SER A 363 -17.28 -24.66 -3.70
N GLY A 364 -17.66 -25.92 -3.79
CA GLY A 364 -17.89 -26.68 -5.03
C GLY A 364 -19.37 -27.12 -5.24
N VAL A 365 -20.30 -26.51 -4.51
CA VAL A 365 -21.75 -26.75 -4.67
C VAL A 365 -22.42 -25.51 -5.27
#